data_d36e32c4e05c55a760332424d3cb3e59
#
_entry.id   d36e32c4e05c55a760332424d3cb3e59
#
_cell.length_a   1.000
_cell.length_b   1.000
_cell.length_c   1.000
_cell.angle_alpha   90.00
_cell.angle_beta   90.00
_cell.angle_gamma   90.00
#
_symmetry.space_group_name_H-M   'P 1'
#
loop_
_entity.id
_entity.type
_entity.pdbx_description
1 polymer ?
#
loop_
_entity_poly.entity_id
_entity_poly.type
_entity_poly.pdbx_seq_one_letter_code
_entity_poly.pdbx_strand_id
1 'polypeptide(L)'
;MSELPSPETLASVVDETSQAMYGMAVTFAGECERGMPGANQNATVIVPLIGAPLYIITARADDHGGSALASAMFSCETQDTNAEMVEDSLRELCNIVAGQVKSLIAQEHEIGLPSRLTDDRTLHDVHQWSGARLRVGHTGNAEVDIAIAEFEGFG
;
A
#
# COMPACT_ATOMS: atom_id res chain seq x y z
N MET A 1 -14.50 -14.13 13.19
CA MET A 1 -14.73 -12.99 12.30
C MET A 1 -13.46 -12.16 12.25
N SER A 2 -12.84 -12.07 11.11
CA SER A 2 -11.67 -11.21 10.97
C SER A 2 -12.11 -9.79 10.66
N GLU A 3 -11.52 -8.84 11.35
CA GLU A 3 -11.77 -7.44 11.07
C GLU A 3 -10.54 -6.87 10.40
N LEU A 4 -10.74 -6.24 9.26
CA LEU A 4 -9.66 -5.52 8.60
C LEU A 4 -9.38 -4.21 9.34
N PRO A 5 -8.12 -3.77 9.37
CA PRO A 5 -7.80 -2.44 9.90
C PRO A 5 -8.60 -1.38 9.16
N SER A 6 -9.05 -0.36 9.88
CA SER A 6 -9.76 0.75 9.24
C SER A 6 -8.80 1.55 8.35
N PRO A 7 -9.33 2.33 7.39
CA PRO A 7 -8.48 3.20 6.59
C PRO A 7 -7.61 4.13 7.44
N GLU A 8 -8.15 4.67 8.52
CA GLU A 8 -7.42 5.54 9.43
C GLU A 8 -6.28 4.79 10.13
N THR A 9 -6.52 3.53 10.49
CA THR A 9 -5.48 2.70 11.12
C THR A 9 -4.36 2.40 10.13
N LEU A 10 -4.70 2.09 8.87
CA LEU A 10 -3.69 1.89 7.83
C LEU A 10 -2.84 3.14 7.65
N ALA A 11 -3.47 4.30 7.62
CA ALA A 11 -2.75 5.57 7.47
C ALA A 11 -1.81 5.83 8.67
N SER A 12 -2.29 5.57 9.87
CA SER A 12 -1.50 5.77 11.10
C SER A 12 -0.27 4.87 11.13
N VAL A 13 -0.45 3.61 10.76
CA VAL A 13 0.64 2.63 10.70
C VAL A 13 1.73 3.09 9.74
N VAL A 14 1.33 3.56 8.56
CA VAL A 14 2.28 4.03 7.55
C VAL A 14 2.99 5.30 8.04
N ASP A 15 2.24 6.23 8.61
CA ASP A 15 2.80 7.51 9.06
C ASP A 15 3.88 7.30 10.14
N GLU A 16 3.57 6.51 11.15
CA GLU A 16 4.51 6.25 12.25
C GLU A 16 5.81 5.64 11.73
N THR A 17 5.71 4.62 10.89
CA THR A 17 6.89 3.93 10.39
C THR A 17 7.67 4.79 9.40
N SER A 18 6.95 5.50 8.52
CA SER A 18 7.60 6.34 7.51
C SER A 18 8.36 7.51 8.14
N GLN A 19 7.81 8.10 9.19
CA GLN A 19 8.52 9.16 9.90
C GLN A 19 9.76 8.62 10.59
N ALA A 20 9.66 7.45 11.22
CA ALA A 20 10.79 6.85 11.94
C ALA A 20 11.91 6.44 11.00
N MET A 21 11.59 5.88 9.84
CA MET A 21 12.58 5.33 8.91
C MET A 21 13.11 6.35 7.91
N TYR A 22 12.27 7.27 7.45
CA TYR A 22 12.59 8.15 6.33
C TYR A 22 12.38 9.63 6.63
N GLY A 23 11.86 9.96 7.81
CA GLY A 23 11.48 11.32 8.10
C GLY A 23 10.35 11.83 7.20
N MET A 24 9.58 10.92 6.64
CA MET A 24 8.53 11.24 5.68
C MET A 24 7.18 11.32 6.38
N ALA A 25 6.51 12.47 6.24
CA ALA A 25 5.17 12.64 6.75
C ALA A 25 4.15 12.06 5.78
N VAL A 26 3.18 11.33 6.31
CA VAL A 26 2.09 10.74 5.53
C VAL A 26 0.79 11.08 6.23
N THR A 27 -0.14 11.68 5.50
CA THR A 27 -1.42 12.15 6.06
C THR A 27 -2.57 11.41 5.41
N PHE A 28 -3.55 11.02 6.23
CA PHE A 28 -4.78 10.40 5.73
C PHE A 28 -5.57 11.40 4.89
N ALA A 29 -5.85 11.07 3.64
CA ALA A 29 -6.55 11.93 2.70
C ALA A 29 -7.95 11.41 2.34
N GLY A 30 -8.36 10.30 2.93
CA GLY A 30 -9.68 9.71 2.69
C GLY A 30 -9.60 8.23 2.37
N GLU A 31 -10.74 7.60 2.23
CA GLU A 31 -10.81 6.20 1.83
C GLU A 31 -10.53 6.10 0.33
N CYS A 32 -9.76 5.11 -0.07
CA CYS A 32 -9.58 4.85 -1.49
C CYS A 32 -10.72 3.98 -2.01
N GLU A 33 -11.10 4.21 -3.26
CA GLU A 33 -12.15 3.43 -3.90
C GLU A 33 -11.60 2.14 -4.48
N ARG A 34 -12.35 1.06 -4.29
CA ARG A 34 -12.04 -0.23 -4.90
C ARG A 34 -12.19 -0.15 -6.41
N GLY A 35 -11.23 -0.70 -7.14
CA GLY A 35 -11.30 -0.74 -8.59
C GLY A 35 -11.08 0.60 -9.26
N MET A 36 -10.29 1.46 -8.66
CA MET A 36 -9.98 2.77 -9.26
C MET A 36 -9.49 2.61 -10.69
N PRO A 37 -10.06 3.40 -11.61
CA PRO A 37 -9.62 3.36 -13.01
C PRO A 37 -8.22 3.91 -13.17
N GLY A 38 -7.58 3.60 -14.29
CA GLY A 38 -6.25 4.10 -14.59
C GLY A 38 -5.14 3.15 -14.23
N ALA A 39 -5.47 1.88 -14.07
CA ALA A 39 -4.47 0.86 -13.77
C ALA A 39 -3.32 0.83 -14.77
N ASN A 40 -3.58 1.24 -16.01
CA ASN A 40 -2.56 1.26 -17.06
C ASN A 40 -1.52 2.35 -16.86
N GLN A 41 -1.83 3.35 -16.05
CA GLN A 41 -0.94 4.49 -15.81
C GLN A 41 -0.35 4.48 -14.40
N ASN A 42 -0.82 3.59 -13.55
CA ASN A 42 -0.42 3.54 -12.16
C ASN A 42 0.45 2.32 -11.90
N ALA A 43 1.51 2.51 -11.14
CA ALA A 43 2.26 1.39 -10.62
C ALA A 43 1.48 0.79 -9.45
N THR A 44 1.36 -0.52 -9.42
CA THR A 44 0.68 -1.25 -8.34
C THR A 44 1.54 -2.43 -7.91
N VAL A 45 1.77 -2.53 -6.62
CA VAL A 45 2.51 -3.64 -6.00
C VAL A 45 1.59 -4.34 -5.03
N ILE A 46 1.67 -5.66 -4.98
CA ILE A 46 0.91 -6.47 -4.04
C ILE A 46 1.84 -7.30 -3.17
N VAL A 47 1.45 -7.51 -1.93
CA VAL A 47 2.13 -8.41 -1.00
C VAL A 47 1.07 -9.28 -0.34
N PRO A 48 1.16 -10.62 -0.47
CA PRO A 48 0.22 -11.48 0.22
C PRO A 48 0.61 -11.70 1.67
N LEU A 49 -0.40 -11.76 2.54
CA LEU A 49 -0.26 -12.29 3.89
C LEU A 49 -0.85 -13.69 3.87
N ILE A 50 0.02 -14.67 3.84
CA ILE A 50 -0.33 -16.07 3.62
C ILE A 50 -0.80 -16.70 4.91
N GLY A 51 -2.03 -17.16 4.91
CA GLY A 51 -2.64 -17.75 6.07
C GLY A 51 -4.12 -17.99 5.80
N ALA A 52 -4.87 -18.28 6.85
CA ALA A 52 -6.31 -18.46 6.77
C ALA A 52 -6.99 -17.44 7.69
N PRO A 53 -7.64 -16.41 7.13
CA PRO A 53 -7.86 -16.16 5.70
C PRO A 53 -6.62 -15.58 5.01
N LEU A 54 -6.63 -15.63 3.68
CA LEU A 54 -5.59 -14.97 2.87
C LEU A 54 -5.90 -13.49 2.77
N TYR A 55 -4.91 -12.66 3.02
CA TYR A 55 -5.02 -11.21 2.79
C TYR A 55 -4.03 -10.79 1.72
N ILE A 56 -4.40 -9.77 0.97
CA ILE A 56 -3.53 -9.13 0.00
C ILE A 56 -3.41 -7.65 0.37
N ILE A 57 -2.20 -7.17 0.47
CA ILE A 57 -1.92 -5.75 0.68
C ILE A 57 -1.50 -5.17 -0.66
N THR A 58 -2.07 -4.03 -1.02
CA THR A 58 -1.72 -3.34 -2.26
C THR A 58 -1.24 -1.93 -1.95
N ALA A 59 -0.27 -1.48 -2.75
CA ALA A 59 0.15 -0.08 -2.78
C ALA A 59 0.12 0.37 -4.23
N ARG A 60 -0.49 1.50 -4.50
CA ARG A 60 -0.66 2.02 -5.85
C ARG A 60 -0.41 3.52 -5.87
N ALA A 61 0.27 3.99 -6.90
CA ALA A 61 0.54 5.40 -7.09
C ALA A 61 0.52 5.76 -8.56
N ASP A 62 0.06 6.98 -8.86
CA ASP A 62 0.26 7.56 -10.18
C ASP A 62 1.71 8.10 -10.26
N ASP A 63 2.06 8.69 -11.40
CA ASP A 63 3.42 9.18 -11.60
C ASP A 63 3.81 10.25 -10.57
N HIS A 64 2.90 11.13 -10.24
CA HIS A 64 3.16 12.21 -9.29
C HIS A 64 3.35 11.67 -7.86
N GLY A 65 2.43 10.84 -7.40
CA GLY A 65 2.52 10.22 -6.08
C GLY A 65 3.70 9.29 -5.96
N GLY A 66 3.96 8.51 -7.00
CA GLY A 66 5.11 7.59 -7.03
C GLY A 66 6.42 8.32 -6.96
N SER A 67 6.58 9.41 -7.71
CA SER A 67 7.81 10.21 -7.68
C SER A 67 8.03 10.86 -6.31
N ALA A 68 6.97 11.35 -5.69
CA ALA A 68 7.06 11.95 -4.36
C ALA A 68 7.48 10.91 -3.31
N LEU A 69 6.91 9.72 -3.39
CA LEU A 69 7.24 8.62 -2.49
C LEU A 69 8.70 8.19 -2.65
N ALA A 70 9.12 7.97 -3.90
CA ALA A 70 10.49 7.56 -4.21
C ALA A 70 11.50 8.64 -3.81
N SER A 71 11.18 9.90 -4.06
CA SER A 71 12.03 11.03 -3.66
C SER A 71 12.27 11.03 -2.16
N ALA A 72 11.24 10.81 -1.37
CA ALA A 72 11.35 10.76 0.08
C ALA A 72 12.17 9.55 0.55
N MET A 73 11.94 8.39 -0.02
CA MET A 73 12.59 7.15 0.42
C MET A 73 14.06 7.07 -0.02
N PHE A 74 14.38 7.58 -1.22
CA PHE A 74 15.75 7.54 -1.74
C PHE A 74 16.53 8.81 -1.48
N SER A 75 15.94 9.79 -0.83
CA SER A 75 16.58 11.08 -0.52
C SER A 75 17.14 11.76 -1.76
N CYS A 76 16.31 11.86 -2.80
CA CYS A 76 16.69 12.52 -4.05
C CYS A 76 15.57 13.46 -4.49
N GLU A 77 15.82 14.24 -5.54
CA GLU A 77 14.81 15.12 -6.11
C GLU A 77 13.79 14.32 -6.91
N THR A 78 12.57 14.84 -7.02
CA THR A 78 11.51 14.12 -7.77
C THR A 78 11.88 13.89 -9.23
N GLN A 79 12.57 14.83 -9.86
CA GLN A 79 13.00 14.68 -11.26
C GLN A 79 14.07 13.61 -11.46
N ASP A 80 14.73 13.19 -10.39
CA ASP A 80 15.75 12.17 -10.43
C ASP A 80 15.19 10.76 -10.17
N THR A 81 13.89 10.65 -9.92
CA THR A 81 13.26 9.35 -9.70
C THR A 81 12.94 8.67 -11.04
N ASN A 82 12.86 7.36 -11.02
CA ASN A 82 12.49 6.56 -12.20
C ASN A 82 11.50 5.48 -11.81
N ALA A 83 11.01 4.75 -12.80
CA ALA A 83 9.97 3.74 -12.58
C ALA A 83 10.42 2.62 -11.63
N GLU A 84 11.69 2.22 -11.71
CA GLU A 84 12.24 1.20 -10.84
C GLU A 84 12.27 1.67 -9.38
N MET A 85 12.67 2.90 -9.15
CA MET A 85 12.67 3.49 -7.80
C MET A 85 11.26 3.60 -7.24
N VAL A 86 10.29 3.95 -8.07
CA VAL A 86 8.88 4.02 -7.67
C VAL A 86 8.39 2.63 -7.27
N GLU A 87 8.67 1.62 -8.07
CA GLU A 87 8.26 0.25 -7.75
C GLU A 87 8.91 -0.23 -6.44
N ASP A 88 10.20 0.03 -6.26
CA ASP A 88 10.90 -0.35 -5.02
C ASP A 88 10.29 0.35 -3.81
N SER A 89 9.91 1.62 -3.96
CA SER A 89 9.29 2.38 -2.89
C SER A 89 7.90 1.83 -2.54
N LEU A 90 7.13 1.43 -3.54
CA LEU A 90 5.82 0.81 -3.31
C LEU A 90 5.96 -0.55 -2.64
N ARG A 91 6.97 -1.33 -3.00
CA ARG A 91 7.27 -2.61 -2.34
C ARG A 91 7.61 -2.39 -0.87
N GLU A 92 8.42 -1.39 -0.58
CA GLU A 92 8.77 -1.04 0.80
C GLU A 92 7.54 -0.61 1.58
N LEU A 93 6.67 0.20 0.98
CA LEU A 93 5.44 0.63 1.60
C LEU A 93 4.53 -0.55 1.93
N CYS A 94 4.38 -1.49 1.00
CA CYS A 94 3.62 -2.72 1.23
C CYS A 94 4.22 -3.54 2.37
N ASN A 95 5.55 -3.65 2.43
CA ASN A 95 6.21 -4.40 3.49
C ASN A 95 6.00 -3.76 4.86
N ILE A 96 6.03 -2.43 4.92
CA ILE A 96 5.75 -1.69 6.16
C ILE A 96 4.33 -2.03 6.65
N VAL A 97 3.36 -1.93 5.75
CA VAL A 97 1.97 -2.22 6.10
C VAL A 97 1.81 -3.68 6.49
N ALA A 98 2.40 -4.60 5.73
CA ALA A 98 2.33 -6.04 6.01
C ALA A 98 2.88 -6.38 7.38
N GLY A 99 4.03 -5.81 7.74
CA GLY A 99 4.64 -6.06 9.04
C GLY A 99 3.79 -5.57 10.19
N GLN A 100 3.19 -4.40 10.05
CA GLN A 100 2.35 -3.84 11.09
C GLN A 100 0.99 -4.54 11.17
N VAL A 101 0.37 -4.79 10.03
CA VAL A 101 -0.93 -5.48 9.98
C VAL A 101 -0.82 -6.88 10.54
N LYS A 102 0.28 -7.58 10.25
CA LYS A 102 0.51 -8.93 10.77
C LYS A 102 0.40 -8.98 12.30
N SER A 103 0.83 -7.95 12.99
CA SER A 103 0.74 -7.90 14.45
C SER A 103 -0.66 -7.53 14.95
N LEU A 104 -1.51 -7.00 14.07
CA LEU A 104 -2.90 -6.64 14.43
C LEU A 104 -3.90 -7.76 14.16
N ILE A 105 -3.52 -8.75 13.36
CA ILE A 105 -4.39 -9.87 13.01
C ILE A 105 -4.21 -10.97 14.05
N ALA A 106 -5.33 -11.58 14.47
CA ALA A 106 -5.30 -12.61 15.52
C ALA A 106 -4.67 -13.92 15.06
N GLN A 107 -4.77 -14.22 13.76
CA GLN A 107 -4.26 -15.47 13.19
C GLN A 107 -2.82 -15.29 12.73
N GLU A 108 -2.06 -16.38 12.74
CA GLU A 108 -0.69 -16.35 12.22
C GLU A 108 -0.69 -16.26 10.70
N HIS A 109 0.14 -15.37 10.19
CA HIS A 109 0.33 -15.17 8.76
C HIS A 109 1.81 -15.03 8.44
N GLU A 110 2.18 -15.40 7.23
CA GLU A 110 3.52 -15.17 6.69
C GLU A 110 3.46 -14.13 5.61
N ILE A 111 4.42 -13.21 5.62
CA ILE A 111 4.53 -12.20 4.59
C ILE A 111 5.15 -12.83 3.37
N GLY A 112 4.41 -12.83 2.24
CA GLY A 112 4.91 -13.34 0.98
C GLY A 112 5.78 -12.33 0.25
N LEU A 113 6.22 -12.71 -0.94
CA LEU A 113 7.07 -11.85 -1.75
C LEU A 113 6.24 -10.78 -2.46
N PRO A 114 6.76 -9.54 -2.50
CA PRO A 114 6.10 -8.48 -3.26
C PRO A 114 6.14 -8.79 -4.74
N SER A 115 5.09 -8.43 -5.45
CA SER A 115 5.06 -8.54 -6.90
C SER A 115 4.30 -7.36 -7.50
N ARG A 116 4.61 -7.06 -8.76
CA ARG A 116 3.90 -6.03 -9.49
C ARG A 116 2.59 -6.62 -10.01
N LEU A 117 1.51 -5.90 -9.79
CA LEU A 117 0.22 -6.29 -10.32
C LEU A 117 0.09 -5.77 -11.75
N THR A 118 -0.01 -6.68 -12.70
CA THR A 118 -0.16 -6.34 -14.11
C THR A 118 -1.61 -6.47 -14.59
N ASP A 119 -2.47 -7.05 -13.75
CA ASP A 119 -3.86 -7.34 -14.09
C ASP A 119 -4.67 -7.19 -12.80
N ASP A 120 -5.69 -6.34 -12.83
CA ASP A 120 -6.51 -6.07 -11.66
C ASP A 120 -7.62 -7.10 -11.41
N ARG A 121 -7.67 -8.17 -12.23
CA ARG A 121 -8.66 -9.24 -12.03
C ARG A 121 -8.54 -9.91 -10.66
N THR A 122 -7.34 -9.95 -10.12
CA THR A 122 -7.10 -10.52 -8.80
C THR A 122 -7.90 -9.81 -7.70
N LEU A 123 -8.23 -8.53 -7.92
CA LEU A 123 -8.93 -7.74 -6.94
C LEU A 123 -10.45 -7.87 -7.02
N HIS A 124 -10.97 -8.63 -8.00
CA HIS A 124 -12.42 -8.80 -8.17
C HIS A 124 -13.06 -9.82 -7.23
N ASP A 125 -12.27 -10.77 -6.73
CA ASP A 125 -12.78 -11.84 -5.86
C ASP A 125 -12.58 -11.55 -4.38
N VAL A 126 -12.65 -10.28 -4.02
CA VAL A 126 -12.40 -9.80 -2.66
C VAL A 126 -13.65 -9.96 -1.82
N HIS A 127 -13.51 -10.56 -0.63
CA HIS A 127 -14.59 -10.68 0.33
C HIS A 127 -14.78 -9.38 1.13
N GLN A 128 -13.69 -8.83 1.64
CA GLN A 128 -13.69 -7.57 2.38
C GLN A 128 -12.54 -6.70 1.91
N TRP A 129 -12.72 -5.42 2.05
CA TRP A 129 -11.77 -4.43 1.56
C TRP A 129 -11.67 -3.25 2.52
N SER A 130 -10.45 -2.80 2.78
CA SER A 130 -10.20 -1.55 3.51
C SER A 130 -9.03 -0.84 2.84
N GLY A 131 -9.18 0.44 2.55
CA GLY A 131 -8.11 1.17 1.89
C GLY A 131 -8.10 2.64 2.24
N ALA A 132 -6.89 3.20 2.25
CA ALA A 132 -6.65 4.60 2.58
C ALA A 132 -5.88 5.28 1.47
N ARG A 133 -6.30 6.49 1.15
CA ARG A 133 -5.52 7.40 0.31
C ARG A 133 -4.63 8.22 1.23
N LEU A 134 -3.35 8.23 0.93
CA LEU A 134 -2.34 8.88 1.74
C LEU A 134 -1.70 10.02 0.97
N ARG A 135 -1.63 11.18 1.61
CA ARG A 135 -0.87 12.30 1.05
C ARG A 135 0.56 12.21 1.55
N VAL A 136 1.50 12.26 0.62
CA VAL A 136 2.92 12.14 0.91
C VAL A 136 3.52 13.54 1.04
N GLY A 137 4.17 13.80 2.17
CA GLY A 137 4.83 15.07 2.42
C GLY A 137 3.88 16.12 3.00
N HIS A 138 4.42 17.31 3.19
CA HIS A 138 3.68 18.42 3.81
C HIS A 138 3.03 19.35 2.80
N THR A 139 3.46 19.31 1.56
CA THR A 139 2.99 20.23 0.52
C THR A 139 2.65 19.44 -0.74
N GLY A 140 1.67 19.93 -1.48
CA GLY A 140 1.29 19.36 -2.76
C GLY A 140 0.18 18.34 -2.66
N ASN A 141 -0.10 17.70 -3.81
CA ASN A 141 -1.20 16.78 -3.98
C ASN A 141 -0.73 15.35 -4.26
N ALA A 142 0.50 15.02 -3.87
CA ALA A 142 1.05 13.69 -4.12
C ALA A 142 0.34 12.66 -3.25
N GLU A 143 -0.31 11.70 -3.87
CA GLU A 143 -1.11 10.71 -3.17
C GLU A 143 -0.74 9.28 -3.57
N VAL A 144 -0.81 8.39 -2.59
CA VAL A 144 -0.57 6.96 -2.76
C VAL A 144 -1.71 6.22 -2.07
N ASP A 145 -2.23 5.18 -2.71
CA ASP A 145 -3.28 4.36 -2.14
C ASP A 145 -2.69 3.10 -1.53
N ILE A 146 -3.09 2.81 -0.30
CA ILE A 146 -2.77 1.58 0.41
C ILE A 146 -4.09 0.87 0.71
N ALA A 147 -4.12 -0.44 0.49
CA ALA A 147 -5.31 -1.21 0.81
C ALA A 147 -4.95 -2.62 1.26
N ILE A 148 -5.88 -3.19 2.03
CA ILE A 148 -5.82 -4.60 2.40
C ILE A 148 -7.15 -5.24 2.00
N ALA A 149 -7.07 -6.42 1.43
CA ALA A 149 -8.24 -7.16 0.99
C ALA A 149 -8.20 -8.58 1.54
N GLU A 150 -9.35 -9.08 1.97
CA GLU A 150 -9.50 -10.47 2.38
C GLU A 150 -10.06 -11.27 1.22
N PHE A 151 -9.43 -12.40 0.92
CA PHE A 151 -9.88 -13.31 -0.13
C PHE A 151 -10.55 -14.51 0.48
N GLU A 152 -11.73 -14.83 -0.02
CA GLU A 152 -12.48 -15.99 0.40
C GLU A 152 -12.19 -17.14 -0.55
N GLY A 153 -12.12 -18.35 -0.03
CA GLY A 153 -12.22 -19.51 -0.88
C GLY A 153 -10.92 -20.15 -1.35
N PHE A 154 -9.81 -19.84 -0.75
CA PHE A 154 -8.62 -20.65 -0.93
C PHE A 154 -8.56 -21.68 0.18
N GLY A 155 -9.57 -22.51 0.14
CA GLY A 155 -9.63 -23.63 1.07
C GLY A 155 -8.90 -24.82 0.54
#